data_9320b6aec0171ae36fecb90e62b5b40f
#
_entry.id   9320b6aec0171ae36fecb90e62b5b40f
#
_cell.length_a   1.000
_cell.length_b   1.000
_cell.length_c   1.000
_cell.angle_alpha   90.00
_cell.angle_beta   90.00
_cell.angle_gamma   90.00
#
_symmetry.space_group_name_H-M   'P 1'
#
loop_
_entity.id
_entity.type
_entity.pdbx_description
1 polymer ?
#
loop_
_entity_poly.entity_id
_entity_poly.type
_entity_poly.pdbx_seq_one_letter_code
_entity_poly.pdbx_strand_id
1 'polypeptide(L)'
;MEVKQAVDRLKSLGDLKAVEGMARFGIQSSNSFGVPVPKLRTLAREIGLDHLLALKLWETGLHDARLLATMVDDPKQITIDQMDKWVRDFDSWDVVDGSCGNLFDKTPFAIAKAKEWCKRKEEYVKRAGFVLMAELAVHDKQAKDKLFLDFLPLIIEGASDKRNFVKKAVNWALRQIGKRNLELNRAAVSTALKIQKIESGAAKWVASDALRELKSPQVLERLRKSS
;
A
#
# COMPACT_ATOMS: atom_id res chain seq x y z
N MET A 1 -24.41 11.00 1.62
CA MET A 1 -25.01 9.81 2.34
C MET A 1 -24.67 9.92 3.81
N GLU A 2 -25.62 9.58 4.70
CA GLU A 2 -25.33 9.56 6.13
C GLU A 2 -24.54 8.30 6.52
N VAL A 3 -23.69 8.41 7.57
CA VAL A 3 -22.82 7.27 8.04
C VAL A 3 -23.64 6.01 8.33
N LYS A 4 -24.79 6.16 9.03
CA LYS A 4 -25.67 5.04 9.35
C LYS A 4 -26.12 4.31 8.10
N GLN A 5 -26.55 5.04 7.08
CA GLN A 5 -26.99 4.46 5.79
C GLN A 5 -25.83 3.72 5.10
N ALA A 6 -24.62 4.29 5.10
CA ALA A 6 -23.45 3.65 4.52
C ALA A 6 -23.10 2.34 5.25
N VAL A 7 -23.13 2.33 6.59
CA VAL A 7 -22.87 1.15 7.41
C VAL A 7 -23.96 0.08 7.19
N ASP A 8 -25.24 0.46 7.11
CA ASP A 8 -26.34 -0.48 6.83
C ASP A 8 -26.17 -1.10 5.43
N ARG A 9 -25.73 -0.32 4.44
CA ARG A 9 -25.40 -0.81 3.09
C ARG A 9 -24.21 -1.80 3.14
N LEU A 10 -23.11 -1.46 3.86
CA LEU A 10 -21.98 -2.37 4.04
C LEU A 10 -22.42 -3.70 4.66
N LYS A 11 -23.24 -3.64 5.71
CA LYS A 11 -23.77 -4.84 6.35
C LYS A 11 -24.60 -5.69 5.39
N SER A 12 -25.44 -5.08 4.55
CA SER A 12 -26.26 -5.80 3.57
C SER A 12 -25.44 -6.43 2.43
N LEU A 13 -24.25 -5.91 2.15
CA LEU A 13 -23.33 -6.40 1.11
C LEU A 13 -22.33 -7.44 1.64
N GLY A 14 -22.30 -7.63 2.97
CA GLY A 14 -21.36 -8.52 3.64
C GLY A 14 -21.52 -10.01 3.29
N ASP A 15 -20.46 -10.75 3.58
CA ASP A 15 -20.39 -12.20 3.40
C ASP A 15 -19.64 -12.84 4.59
N LEU A 16 -20.36 -13.55 5.45
CA LEU A 16 -19.78 -14.21 6.62
C LEU A 16 -18.72 -15.25 6.26
N LYS A 17 -18.86 -15.92 5.11
CA LYS A 17 -17.84 -16.87 4.64
C LYS A 17 -16.53 -16.16 4.27
N ALA A 18 -16.63 -14.94 3.73
CA ALA A 18 -15.46 -14.12 3.47
C ALA A 18 -14.77 -13.73 4.79
N VAL A 19 -15.52 -13.37 5.84
CA VAL A 19 -14.99 -13.06 7.17
C VAL A 19 -14.17 -14.23 7.74
N GLU A 20 -14.68 -15.46 7.66
CA GLU A 20 -13.96 -16.67 8.11
C GLU A 20 -12.64 -16.87 7.33
N GLY A 21 -12.62 -16.50 6.05
CA GLY A 21 -11.43 -16.58 5.19
C GLY A 21 -10.37 -15.53 5.49
N MET A 22 -10.75 -14.33 5.98
CA MET A 22 -9.85 -13.19 6.15
C MET A 22 -8.69 -13.49 7.12
N ALA A 23 -8.94 -14.19 8.22
CA ALA A 23 -7.93 -14.54 9.21
C ALA A 23 -6.77 -15.37 8.62
N ARG A 24 -7.06 -16.24 7.63
CA ARG A 24 -6.02 -17.05 6.94
C ARG A 24 -5.02 -16.19 6.18
N PHE A 25 -5.41 -14.98 5.79
CA PHE A 25 -4.56 -14.01 5.11
C PHE A 25 -3.95 -12.97 6.05
N GLY A 26 -4.18 -13.10 7.38
CA GLY A 26 -3.71 -12.16 8.39
C GLY A 26 -4.45 -10.82 8.34
N ILE A 27 -5.73 -10.85 7.96
CA ILE A 27 -6.61 -9.70 8.00
C ILE A 27 -7.42 -9.75 9.29
N GLN A 28 -7.48 -8.63 10.02
CA GLN A 28 -8.29 -8.50 11.22
C GLN A 28 -9.78 -8.52 10.83
N SER A 29 -10.49 -9.55 11.26
CA SER A 29 -11.86 -9.78 10.82
C SER A 29 -12.94 -9.56 11.89
N SER A 30 -12.53 -9.30 13.15
CA SER A 30 -13.47 -9.15 14.28
C SER A 30 -14.49 -8.03 14.09
N ASN A 31 -14.13 -6.98 13.35
CA ASN A 31 -14.98 -5.81 13.08
C ASN A 31 -15.29 -5.67 11.58
N SER A 32 -15.43 -6.80 10.86
CA SER A 32 -15.71 -6.81 9.42
C SER A 32 -17.04 -7.46 9.12
N PHE A 33 -17.70 -6.96 8.08
CA PHE A 33 -18.85 -7.62 7.44
C PHE A 33 -18.41 -8.54 6.30
N GLY A 34 -17.14 -8.50 5.89
CA GLY A 34 -16.62 -9.31 4.79
C GLY A 34 -17.09 -8.82 3.42
N VAL A 35 -17.24 -7.52 3.23
CA VAL A 35 -17.70 -6.96 1.95
C VAL A 35 -16.62 -7.15 0.87
N PRO A 36 -16.90 -7.85 -0.24
CA PRO A 36 -15.94 -7.99 -1.32
C PRO A 36 -15.52 -6.64 -1.91
N VAL A 37 -14.22 -6.46 -2.18
CA VAL A 37 -13.66 -5.20 -2.73
C VAL A 37 -14.42 -4.68 -3.97
N PRO A 38 -14.85 -5.52 -4.94
CA PRO A 38 -15.65 -5.03 -6.06
C PRO A 38 -16.96 -4.36 -5.63
N LYS A 39 -17.64 -4.88 -4.59
CA LYS A 39 -18.86 -4.27 -4.04
C LYS A 39 -18.56 -2.95 -3.32
N LEU A 40 -17.44 -2.88 -2.56
CA LEU A 40 -16.97 -1.62 -1.96
C LEU A 40 -16.73 -0.55 -3.03
N ARG A 41 -16.06 -0.90 -4.11
CA ARG A 41 -15.81 0.02 -5.23
C ARG A 41 -17.10 0.48 -5.92
N THR A 42 -18.11 -0.38 -6.02
CA THR A 42 -19.42 0.00 -6.56
C THR A 42 -20.11 0.99 -5.64
N LEU A 43 -20.16 0.71 -4.33
CA LEU A 43 -20.74 1.62 -3.35
C LEU A 43 -20.00 2.96 -3.31
N ALA A 44 -18.67 2.94 -3.36
CA ALA A 44 -17.87 4.16 -3.40
C ALA A 44 -18.19 5.04 -4.63
N ARG A 45 -18.41 4.42 -5.81
CA ARG A 45 -18.83 5.16 -7.02
C ARG A 45 -20.23 5.75 -6.90
N GLU A 46 -21.16 5.07 -6.23
CA GLU A 46 -22.50 5.58 -5.95
C GLU A 46 -22.46 6.79 -5.00
N ILE A 47 -21.56 6.78 -4.02
CA ILE A 47 -21.38 7.87 -3.04
C ILE A 47 -20.68 9.06 -3.68
N GLY A 48 -19.63 8.82 -4.49
CA GLY A 48 -18.72 9.85 -4.96
C GLY A 48 -17.73 10.31 -3.88
N LEU A 49 -17.09 11.46 -4.10
CA LEU A 49 -16.18 12.04 -3.11
C LEU A 49 -16.96 12.75 -2.00
N ASP A 50 -16.73 12.36 -0.75
CA ASP A 50 -17.35 12.93 0.44
C ASP A 50 -16.37 12.84 1.62
N HIS A 51 -15.55 13.88 1.81
CA HIS A 51 -14.53 13.96 2.85
C HIS A 51 -15.12 13.80 4.26
N LEU A 52 -16.24 14.49 4.55
CA LEU A 52 -16.85 14.42 5.87
C LEU A 52 -17.42 13.04 6.20
N LEU A 53 -17.99 12.37 5.19
CA LEU A 53 -18.43 10.99 5.34
C LEU A 53 -17.24 10.05 5.57
N ALA A 54 -16.14 10.25 4.82
CA ALA A 54 -14.93 9.44 4.97
C ALA A 54 -14.36 9.50 6.39
N LEU A 55 -14.24 10.70 6.95
CA LEU A 55 -13.80 10.87 8.35
C LEU A 55 -14.67 10.09 9.33
N LYS A 56 -16.00 10.22 9.21
CA LYS A 56 -16.95 9.53 10.08
C LYS A 56 -16.95 8.02 9.88
N LEU A 57 -16.80 7.53 8.65
CA LEU A 57 -16.67 6.10 8.36
C LEU A 57 -15.41 5.52 9.02
N TRP A 58 -14.29 6.24 8.95
CA TRP A 58 -13.05 5.82 9.59
C TRP A 58 -13.22 5.68 11.13
N GLU A 59 -13.88 6.62 11.74
CA GLU A 59 -14.13 6.66 13.19
C GLU A 59 -15.02 5.52 13.69
N THR A 60 -15.77 4.84 12.82
CA THR A 60 -16.56 3.65 13.22
C THR A 60 -15.68 2.48 13.68
N GLY A 61 -14.41 2.43 13.29
CA GLY A 61 -13.52 1.30 13.54
C GLY A 61 -13.87 0.02 12.77
N LEU A 62 -14.93 0.03 11.95
CA LEU A 62 -15.30 -1.11 11.12
C LEU A 62 -14.35 -1.26 9.94
N HIS A 63 -13.86 -2.48 9.70
CA HIS A 63 -12.88 -2.77 8.66
C HIS A 63 -13.36 -2.33 7.27
N ASP A 64 -14.55 -2.76 6.87
CA ASP A 64 -15.14 -2.42 5.56
C ASP A 64 -15.42 -0.92 5.43
N ALA A 65 -15.78 -0.23 6.54
CA ALA A 65 -16.00 1.20 6.55
C ALA A 65 -14.69 1.98 6.40
N ARG A 66 -13.59 1.52 7.01
CA ARG A 66 -12.25 2.09 6.78
C ARG A 66 -11.82 1.95 5.32
N LEU A 67 -12.01 0.77 4.72
CA LEU A 67 -11.73 0.58 3.29
C LEU A 67 -12.60 1.49 2.41
N LEU A 68 -13.90 1.61 2.70
CA LEU A 68 -14.81 2.51 1.97
C LEU A 68 -14.37 3.97 2.14
N ALA A 69 -13.98 4.39 3.35
CA ALA A 69 -13.49 5.73 3.63
C ALA A 69 -12.31 6.11 2.70
N THR A 70 -11.36 5.19 2.49
CA THR A 70 -10.22 5.44 1.57
C THR A 70 -10.63 5.65 0.11
N MET A 71 -11.80 5.16 -0.27
CA MET A 71 -12.31 5.24 -1.66
C MET A 71 -13.17 6.46 -1.90
N VAL A 72 -13.81 7.00 -0.85
CA VAL A 72 -14.73 8.15 -0.97
C VAL A 72 -14.13 9.46 -0.46
N ASP A 73 -12.96 9.42 0.17
CA ASP A 73 -12.29 10.63 0.64
C ASP A 73 -11.71 11.45 -0.53
N ASP A 74 -11.66 12.76 -0.36
CA ASP A 74 -11.09 13.69 -1.34
C ASP A 74 -9.59 13.92 -1.04
N PRO A 75 -8.67 13.45 -1.90
CA PRO A 75 -7.23 13.64 -1.69
C PRO A 75 -6.80 15.09 -1.52
N LYS A 76 -7.59 16.05 -2.04
CA LYS A 76 -7.29 17.48 -1.94
C LYS A 76 -7.59 18.06 -0.56
N GLN A 77 -8.42 17.39 0.23
CA GLN A 77 -8.80 17.83 1.58
C GLN A 77 -7.99 17.11 2.67
N ILE A 78 -7.19 16.10 2.28
CA ILE A 78 -6.35 15.36 3.23
C ILE A 78 -5.31 16.28 3.86
N THR A 79 -5.19 16.19 5.19
CA THR A 79 -4.17 16.87 5.98
C THR A 79 -3.09 15.89 6.48
N ILE A 80 -1.93 16.44 6.86
CA ILE A 80 -0.87 15.65 7.50
C ILE A 80 -1.40 15.00 8.78
N ASP A 81 -2.16 15.74 9.58
CA ASP A 81 -2.71 15.25 10.86
C ASP A 81 -3.68 14.09 10.65
N GLN A 82 -4.51 14.14 9.60
CA GLN A 82 -5.38 13.03 9.23
C GLN A 82 -4.56 11.79 8.84
N MET A 83 -3.56 11.94 7.99
CA MET A 83 -2.69 10.83 7.59
C MET A 83 -2.00 10.21 8.82
N ASP A 84 -1.47 11.05 9.73
CA ASP A 84 -0.80 10.59 10.95
C ASP A 84 -1.78 9.99 11.97
N LYS A 85 -3.05 10.42 11.98
CA LYS A 85 -4.10 9.78 12.78
C LYS A 85 -4.45 8.40 12.21
N TRP A 86 -4.75 8.33 10.92
CA TRP A 86 -5.20 7.09 10.28
C TRP A 86 -4.12 6.01 10.28
N VAL A 87 -2.85 6.36 10.05
CA VAL A 87 -1.75 5.39 10.04
C VAL A 87 -1.54 4.72 11.40
N ARG A 88 -1.88 5.39 12.51
CA ARG A 88 -1.81 4.80 13.86
C ARG A 88 -2.92 3.78 14.12
N ASP A 89 -4.03 3.89 13.40
CA ASP A 89 -5.17 2.98 13.51
C ASP A 89 -5.03 1.73 12.65
N PHE A 90 -3.96 1.62 11.84
CA PHE A 90 -3.76 0.46 10.99
C PHE A 90 -3.53 -0.82 11.78
N ASP A 91 -4.40 -1.79 11.57
CA ASP A 91 -4.40 -3.10 12.22
C ASP A 91 -4.36 -4.27 11.22
N SER A 92 -4.39 -3.96 9.90
CA SER A 92 -4.45 -4.94 8.83
C SER A 92 -3.74 -4.44 7.58
N TRP A 93 -3.09 -5.34 6.86
CA TRP A 93 -2.30 -5.00 5.67
C TRP A 93 -3.15 -4.46 4.51
N ASP A 94 -4.38 -4.90 4.36
CA ASP A 94 -5.28 -4.48 3.28
C ASP A 94 -5.85 -3.07 3.53
N VAL A 95 -6.07 -2.67 4.80
CA VAL A 95 -6.39 -1.29 5.16
C VAL A 95 -5.20 -0.37 4.86
N VAL A 96 -3.96 -0.81 5.16
CA VAL A 96 -2.75 -0.07 4.78
C VAL A 96 -2.70 0.15 3.27
N ASP A 97 -2.82 -0.94 2.50
CA ASP A 97 -2.70 -0.89 1.04
C ASP A 97 -3.85 -0.07 0.42
N GLY A 98 -5.07 -0.24 0.94
CA GLY A 98 -6.22 0.57 0.55
C GLY A 98 -6.03 2.06 0.82
N SER A 99 -5.53 2.42 2.00
CA SER A 99 -5.26 3.83 2.35
C SER A 99 -4.17 4.44 1.49
N CYS A 100 -3.09 3.70 1.25
CA CYS A 100 -1.98 4.19 0.44
C CYS A 100 -2.37 4.33 -1.04
N GLY A 101 -2.98 3.30 -1.66
CA GLY A 101 -3.22 3.27 -3.10
C GLY A 101 -4.52 3.94 -3.56
N ASN A 102 -5.56 3.97 -2.71
CA ASN A 102 -6.78 4.70 -3.07
C ASN A 102 -6.68 6.19 -2.80
N LEU A 103 -5.90 6.63 -1.80
CA LEU A 103 -5.99 7.97 -1.25
C LEU A 103 -4.63 8.67 -1.06
N PHE A 104 -3.73 8.12 -0.23
CA PHE A 104 -2.55 8.85 0.25
C PHE A 104 -1.52 9.12 -0.83
N ASP A 105 -1.33 8.23 -1.80
CA ASP A 105 -0.41 8.41 -2.93
C ASP A 105 -0.76 9.60 -3.83
N LYS A 106 -2.01 10.09 -3.76
CA LYS A 106 -2.52 11.24 -4.51
C LYS A 106 -2.37 12.56 -3.77
N THR A 107 -1.86 12.53 -2.54
CA THR A 107 -1.66 13.73 -1.72
C THR A 107 -0.27 14.33 -1.94
N PRO A 108 -0.09 15.65 -1.73
CA PRO A 108 1.23 16.28 -1.80
C PRO A 108 2.19 15.79 -0.70
N PHE A 109 1.68 15.07 0.31
CA PHE A 109 2.45 14.60 1.45
C PHE A 109 3.02 13.19 1.26
N ALA A 110 2.58 12.46 0.23
CA ALA A 110 2.90 11.05 0.01
C ALA A 110 4.40 10.75 0.06
N ILE A 111 5.22 11.55 -0.62
CA ILE A 111 6.68 11.34 -0.70
C ILE A 111 7.33 11.53 0.67
N ALA A 112 6.95 12.59 1.39
CA ALA A 112 7.49 12.86 2.72
C ALA A 112 7.11 11.75 3.71
N LYS A 113 5.83 11.34 3.70
CA LYS A 113 5.33 10.26 4.56
C LYS A 113 5.92 8.89 4.21
N ALA A 114 6.16 8.59 2.94
CA ALA A 114 6.86 7.37 2.56
C ALA A 114 8.26 7.29 3.20
N LYS A 115 9.03 8.39 3.16
CA LYS A 115 10.37 8.48 3.76
C LYS A 115 10.37 8.49 5.29
N GLU A 116 9.33 9.04 5.90
CA GLU A 116 9.15 9.08 7.36
C GLU A 116 8.73 7.71 7.89
N TRP A 117 7.63 7.18 7.37
CA TRP A 117 6.99 5.98 7.92
C TRP A 117 7.81 4.71 7.70
N CYS A 118 8.58 4.60 6.62
CA CYS A 118 9.44 3.44 6.40
C CYS A 118 10.51 3.23 7.49
N LYS A 119 10.81 4.26 8.30
CA LYS A 119 11.76 4.22 9.42
C LYS A 119 11.10 3.92 10.76
N ARG A 120 9.78 3.89 10.83
CA ARG A 120 9.04 3.69 12.07
C ARG A 120 9.16 2.25 12.58
N LYS A 121 8.91 2.08 13.88
CA LYS A 121 9.00 0.76 14.52
C LYS A 121 7.70 -0.03 14.43
N GLU A 122 6.56 0.64 14.38
CA GLU A 122 5.23 0.07 14.29
C GLU A 122 5.06 -0.65 12.95
N GLU A 123 4.59 -1.91 12.98
CA GLU A 123 4.59 -2.78 11.81
C GLU A 123 3.85 -2.19 10.61
N TYR A 124 2.58 -1.80 10.83
CA TYR A 124 1.74 -1.30 9.75
C TYR A 124 2.10 0.13 9.32
N VAL A 125 2.63 0.97 10.23
CA VAL A 125 3.18 2.28 9.86
C VAL A 125 4.39 2.10 8.95
N LYS A 126 5.32 1.21 9.33
CA LYS A 126 6.49 0.90 8.51
C LYS A 126 6.10 0.29 7.17
N ARG A 127 5.09 -0.62 7.16
CA ARG A 127 4.52 -1.14 5.92
C ARG A 127 4.01 0.00 5.04
N ALA A 128 3.22 0.93 5.57
CA ALA A 128 2.66 2.05 4.82
C ALA A 128 3.73 2.88 4.11
N GLY A 129 4.88 3.11 4.73
CA GLY A 129 6.00 3.80 4.09
C GLY A 129 6.46 3.11 2.81
N PHE A 130 6.64 1.78 2.82
CA PHE A 130 7.05 1.02 1.64
C PHE A 130 5.91 0.83 0.63
N VAL A 131 4.67 0.70 1.10
CA VAL A 131 3.50 0.64 0.21
C VAL A 131 3.35 1.96 -0.56
N LEU A 132 3.51 3.12 0.09
CA LEU A 132 3.52 4.41 -0.62
C LEU A 132 4.61 4.48 -1.69
N MET A 133 5.82 3.96 -1.42
CA MET A 133 6.87 3.89 -2.46
C MET A 133 6.43 3.05 -3.66
N ALA A 134 5.74 1.92 -3.41
CA ALA A 134 5.22 1.05 -4.45
C ALA A 134 4.10 1.71 -5.26
N GLU A 135 3.14 2.34 -4.58
CA GLU A 135 2.00 3.00 -5.22
C GLU A 135 2.42 4.24 -6.02
N LEU A 136 3.31 5.06 -5.49
CA LEU A 136 3.93 6.17 -6.23
C LEU A 136 4.66 5.64 -7.50
N ALA A 137 5.36 4.52 -7.39
CA ALA A 137 6.01 3.92 -8.55
C ALA A 137 5.01 3.42 -9.61
N VAL A 138 3.79 3.08 -9.24
CA VAL A 138 2.72 2.66 -10.16
C VAL A 138 1.93 3.84 -10.69
N HIS A 139 1.52 4.77 -9.84
CA HIS A 139 0.52 5.78 -10.16
C HIS A 139 1.12 7.11 -10.60
N ASP A 140 2.21 7.57 -10.00
CA ASP A 140 2.83 8.85 -10.37
C ASP A 140 3.70 8.69 -11.63
N LYS A 141 3.06 8.84 -12.79
CA LYS A 141 3.74 8.75 -14.09
C LYS A 141 4.62 9.95 -14.39
N GLN A 142 4.41 11.08 -13.73
CA GLN A 142 5.15 12.33 -13.92
C GLN A 142 6.39 12.43 -13.03
N ALA A 143 6.48 11.60 -11.98
CA ALA A 143 7.61 11.60 -11.08
C ALA A 143 8.92 11.25 -11.81
N LYS A 144 9.95 12.06 -11.56
CA LYS A 144 11.30 11.83 -12.10
C LYS A 144 11.95 10.61 -11.47
N ASP A 145 12.77 9.91 -12.21
CA ASP A 145 13.51 8.72 -11.75
C ASP A 145 14.33 8.96 -10.48
N LYS A 146 14.84 10.19 -10.31
CA LYS A 146 15.57 10.56 -9.10
C LYS A 146 14.79 10.27 -7.81
N LEU A 147 13.47 10.48 -7.78
CA LEU A 147 12.64 10.15 -6.62
C LEU A 147 12.76 8.67 -6.24
N PHE A 148 12.67 7.80 -7.24
CA PHE A 148 12.70 6.35 -7.03
C PHE A 148 14.10 5.85 -6.72
N LEU A 149 15.13 6.47 -7.27
CA LEU A 149 16.52 6.22 -6.89
C LEU A 149 16.78 6.58 -5.42
N ASP A 150 16.18 7.69 -4.93
CA ASP A 150 16.27 8.12 -3.53
C ASP A 150 15.55 7.16 -2.55
N PHE A 151 14.61 6.33 -3.01
CA PHE A 151 13.97 5.31 -2.20
C PHE A 151 14.80 4.03 -2.03
N LEU A 152 15.70 3.72 -2.97
CA LEU A 152 16.46 2.46 -2.95
C LEU A 152 17.32 2.26 -1.68
N PRO A 153 18.01 3.29 -1.12
CA PRO A 153 18.71 3.14 0.15
C PRO A 153 17.77 2.75 1.31
N LEU A 154 16.59 3.35 1.38
CA LEU A 154 15.58 3.04 2.41
C LEU A 154 15.06 1.60 2.28
N ILE A 155 14.94 1.11 1.05
CA ILE A 155 14.58 -0.29 0.78
C ILE A 155 15.67 -1.25 1.25
N ILE A 156 16.97 -0.91 1.09
CA ILE A 156 18.08 -1.70 1.63
C ILE A 156 17.99 -1.76 3.16
N GLU A 157 17.77 -0.62 3.83
CA GLU A 157 17.62 -0.55 5.29
C GLU A 157 16.43 -1.39 5.80
N GLY A 158 15.31 -1.38 5.06
CA GLY A 158 14.11 -2.14 5.41
C GLY A 158 14.19 -3.64 5.11
N ALA A 159 15.13 -4.08 4.28
CA ALA A 159 15.16 -5.44 3.74
C ALA A 159 15.37 -6.55 4.79
N SER A 160 15.98 -6.23 5.93
CA SER A 160 16.23 -7.15 7.04
C SER A 160 15.06 -7.32 8.00
N ASP A 161 13.96 -6.60 7.81
CA ASP A 161 12.79 -6.69 8.67
C ASP A 161 12.14 -8.09 8.54
N LYS A 162 12.05 -8.81 9.66
CA LYS A 162 11.57 -10.19 9.68
C LYS A 162 10.03 -10.29 9.66
N ARG A 163 9.33 -9.19 9.98
CA ARG A 163 7.86 -9.17 9.99
C ARG A 163 7.34 -9.34 8.58
N ASN A 164 6.41 -10.29 8.43
CA ASN A 164 5.95 -10.74 7.11
C ASN A 164 5.36 -9.61 6.27
N PHE A 165 4.56 -8.75 6.90
CA PHE A 165 3.88 -7.67 6.18
C PHE A 165 4.82 -6.53 5.79
N VAL A 166 5.85 -6.23 6.59
CA VAL A 166 6.89 -5.25 6.23
C VAL A 166 7.77 -5.81 5.12
N LYS A 167 8.28 -7.04 5.27
CA LYS A 167 9.13 -7.71 4.28
C LYS A 167 8.48 -7.75 2.89
N LYS A 168 7.18 -8.07 2.83
CA LYS A 168 6.42 -8.10 1.57
C LYS A 168 6.29 -6.71 0.95
N ALA A 169 6.08 -5.66 1.75
CA ALA A 169 5.99 -4.28 1.25
C ALA A 169 7.34 -3.77 0.71
N VAL A 170 8.45 -4.06 1.42
CA VAL A 170 9.81 -3.77 0.94
C VAL A 170 10.08 -4.40 -0.42
N ASN A 171 9.75 -5.68 -0.56
CA ASN A 171 9.87 -6.40 -1.82
C ASN A 171 8.98 -5.79 -2.92
N TRP A 172 7.75 -5.44 -2.58
CA TRP A 172 6.81 -4.83 -3.53
C TRP A 172 7.32 -3.48 -4.03
N ALA A 173 7.80 -2.59 -3.13
CA ALA A 173 8.38 -1.31 -3.50
C ALA A 173 9.56 -1.48 -4.48
N LEU A 174 10.50 -2.36 -4.17
CA LEU A 174 11.66 -2.62 -5.04
C LEU A 174 11.24 -3.09 -6.43
N ARG A 175 10.27 -4.01 -6.51
CA ARG A 175 9.78 -4.55 -7.78
C ARG A 175 9.02 -3.50 -8.60
N GLN A 176 8.17 -2.68 -7.97
CA GLN A 176 7.42 -1.65 -8.70
C GLN A 176 8.35 -0.55 -9.23
N ILE A 177 9.34 -0.12 -8.47
CA ILE A 177 10.36 0.81 -8.94
C ILE A 177 11.09 0.22 -10.16
N GLY A 178 11.56 -1.01 -10.07
CA GLY A 178 12.29 -1.66 -11.17
C GLY A 178 11.44 -2.00 -12.40
N LYS A 179 10.12 -1.85 -12.31
CA LYS A 179 9.20 -2.05 -13.44
C LYS A 179 8.78 -0.76 -14.14
N ARG A 180 9.34 0.41 -13.79
CA ARG A 180 8.99 1.68 -14.42
C ARG A 180 9.66 1.87 -15.79
N ASN A 181 10.98 1.71 -15.86
CA ASN A 181 11.79 1.84 -17.08
C ASN A 181 13.09 1.05 -16.94
N LEU A 182 13.90 1.01 -18.00
CA LEU A 182 15.15 0.24 -18.05
C LEU A 182 16.21 0.77 -17.09
N GLU A 183 16.29 2.09 -16.85
CA GLU A 183 17.25 2.70 -15.92
C GLU A 183 16.94 2.27 -14.48
N LEU A 184 15.70 2.46 -14.05
CA LEU A 184 15.23 2.05 -12.73
C LEU A 184 15.28 0.52 -12.56
N ASN A 185 15.08 -0.26 -13.62
CA ASN A 185 15.26 -1.69 -13.57
C ASN A 185 16.71 -2.07 -13.23
N ARG A 186 17.69 -1.49 -13.92
CA ARG A 186 19.11 -1.72 -13.64
C ARG A 186 19.47 -1.34 -12.20
N ALA A 187 18.98 -0.19 -11.74
CA ALA A 187 19.19 0.28 -10.36
C ALA A 187 18.57 -0.66 -9.32
N ALA A 188 17.32 -1.10 -9.54
CA ALA A 188 16.62 -2.03 -8.66
C ALA A 188 17.29 -3.41 -8.62
N VAL A 189 17.75 -3.94 -9.75
CA VAL A 189 18.53 -5.18 -9.83
C VAL A 189 19.84 -5.05 -9.06
N SER A 190 20.58 -3.94 -9.25
CA SER A 190 21.80 -3.66 -8.46
C SER A 190 21.53 -3.60 -6.96
N THR A 191 20.41 -2.95 -6.58
CA THR A 191 19.97 -2.88 -5.19
C THR A 191 19.63 -4.27 -4.63
N ALA A 192 18.90 -5.09 -5.37
CA ALA A 192 18.59 -6.46 -4.96
C ALA A 192 19.87 -7.30 -4.74
N LEU A 193 20.90 -7.15 -5.59
CA LEU A 193 22.18 -7.81 -5.41
C LEU A 193 22.94 -7.35 -4.17
N LYS A 194 22.80 -6.07 -3.76
CA LYS A 194 23.33 -5.57 -2.49
C LYS A 194 22.58 -6.18 -1.30
N ILE A 195 21.24 -6.20 -1.37
CA ILE A 195 20.38 -6.81 -0.34
C ILE A 195 20.69 -8.30 -0.16
N GLN A 196 20.99 -9.02 -1.25
CA GLN A 196 21.32 -10.45 -1.21
C GLN A 196 22.54 -10.77 -0.38
N LYS A 197 23.48 -9.82 -0.23
CA LYS A 197 24.71 -9.98 0.59
C LYS A 197 24.47 -9.77 2.08
N ILE A 198 23.29 -9.28 2.48
CA ILE A 198 22.98 -9.06 3.89
C ILE A 198 22.71 -10.42 4.58
N GLU A 199 23.35 -10.64 5.72
CA GLU A 199 23.21 -11.85 6.54
C GLU A 199 21.85 -11.89 7.27
N SER A 200 20.74 -11.96 6.50
CA SER A 200 19.36 -12.02 6.97
C SER A 200 18.51 -12.87 6.03
N GLY A 201 17.76 -13.82 6.58
CA GLY A 201 16.81 -14.63 5.79
C GLY A 201 15.73 -13.79 5.11
N ALA A 202 15.28 -12.70 5.76
CA ALA A 202 14.32 -11.77 5.19
C ALA A 202 14.94 -11.05 3.98
N ALA A 203 16.16 -10.52 4.10
CA ALA A 203 16.86 -9.85 3.03
C ALA A 203 17.11 -10.78 1.84
N LYS A 204 17.61 -12.00 2.10
CA LYS A 204 17.82 -13.01 1.05
C LYS A 204 16.54 -13.35 0.30
N TRP A 205 15.39 -13.43 1.00
CA TRP A 205 14.08 -13.64 0.39
C TRP A 205 13.65 -12.45 -0.49
N VAL A 206 13.76 -11.21 0.03
CA VAL A 206 13.43 -9.98 -0.73
C VAL A 206 14.26 -9.90 -2.01
N ALA A 207 15.57 -10.13 -1.91
CA ALA A 207 16.47 -10.08 -3.04
C ALA A 207 16.14 -11.14 -4.10
N SER A 208 15.97 -12.39 -3.69
CA SER A 208 15.73 -13.52 -4.60
C SER A 208 14.42 -13.35 -5.36
N ASP A 209 13.33 -12.94 -4.67
CA ASP A 209 12.04 -12.73 -5.29
C ASP A 209 12.05 -11.54 -6.26
N ALA A 210 12.66 -10.42 -5.86
CA ALA A 210 12.80 -9.25 -6.72
C ALA A 210 13.65 -9.57 -7.97
N LEU A 211 14.80 -10.24 -7.81
CA LEU A 211 15.67 -10.61 -8.95
C LEU A 211 14.96 -11.54 -9.94
N ARG A 212 14.17 -12.50 -9.45
CA ARG A 212 13.40 -13.42 -10.29
C ARG A 212 12.42 -12.66 -11.18
N GLU A 213 11.67 -11.69 -10.63
CA GLU A 213 10.71 -10.90 -11.43
C GLU A 213 11.41 -9.88 -12.33
N LEU A 214 12.33 -9.07 -11.78
CA LEU A 214 12.95 -7.96 -12.52
C LEU A 214 13.84 -8.40 -13.69
N LYS A 215 14.38 -9.61 -13.63
CA LYS A 215 15.17 -10.21 -14.72
C LYS A 215 14.34 -11.10 -15.64
N SER A 216 13.04 -11.25 -15.40
CA SER A 216 12.19 -12.09 -16.24
C SER A 216 12.08 -11.54 -17.66
N PRO A 217 12.02 -12.41 -18.70
CA PRO A 217 11.84 -11.97 -20.08
C PRO A 217 10.63 -11.06 -20.26
N GLN A 218 9.52 -11.38 -19.59
CA GLN A 218 8.28 -10.59 -19.65
C GLN A 218 8.47 -9.14 -19.19
N VAL A 219 9.19 -8.92 -18.09
CA VAL A 219 9.46 -7.57 -17.59
C VAL A 219 10.38 -6.82 -18.53
N LEU A 220 11.48 -7.47 -18.97
CA LEU A 220 12.48 -6.83 -19.84
C LEU A 220 11.91 -6.47 -21.21
N GLU A 221 11.12 -7.34 -21.82
CA GLU A 221 10.45 -7.08 -23.11
C GLU A 221 9.46 -5.92 -23.01
N ARG A 222 8.65 -5.88 -21.91
CA ARG A 222 7.73 -4.76 -21.67
C ARG A 222 8.49 -3.43 -21.55
N LEU A 223 9.58 -3.40 -20.79
CA LEU A 223 10.36 -2.19 -20.58
C LEU A 223 11.03 -1.70 -21.88
N ARG A 224 11.51 -2.62 -22.75
CA ARG A 224 12.08 -2.27 -24.06
C ARG A 224 11.04 -1.67 -25.02
N LYS A 225 9.76 -2.12 -24.93
CA LYS A 225 8.68 -1.60 -25.77
C LYS A 225 8.17 -0.23 -25.32
N SER A 226 8.45 0.15 -24.06
CA SER A 226 8.01 1.42 -23.45
C SER A 226 9.12 2.49 -23.44
N SER A 227 10.30 2.17 -23.95
CA SER A 227 11.47 3.06 -24.13
C SER A 227 11.51 3.57 -25.56
#